data_0e9d8b6e4e387ae8c03d7627dc31b464
#
_entry.id   0e9d8b6e4e387ae8c03d7627dc31b464
#
_cell.length_a   1.000
_cell.length_b   1.000
_cell.length_c   1.000
_cell.angle_alpha   90.00
_cell.angle_beta   90.00
_cell.angle_gamma   90.00
#
_symmetry.space_group_name_H-M   'P 1'
#
loop_
_entity.id
_entity.type
_entity.pdbx_description
1 polymer ?
#
loop_
_entity_poly.entity_id
_entity_poly.type
_entity_poly.pdbx_seq_one_letter_code
_entity_poly.pdbx_strand_id
1 'polypeptide(L)'
;MEIKVYSYMDSPSVASATSSQAEQTNSEDGFRHALAAAQKAMELDAAIAEAKQAGEIGLSVYSSKAWELGVGRTRPVVHSVSAYPYSNGLECSEELSNFFDEAASTYQVDAKLLKSIAKAESNFRSDAVSSAGAVGIMQLMPQTAAGLGVSNSYNAYENIMGGAKYISQLLEKYNGNLSLALAAYNAGGANVDKYGGIPPFEETQNYVAKVLGYYSS
;
A
#
# COMPACT_ATOMS: atom_id res chain seq x y z
N MET A 1 13.25 24.43 14.44
CA MET A 1 13.61 24.25 13.03
C MET A 1 12.34 23.82 12.31
N GLU A 2 11.69 24.79 11.67
CA GLU A 2 10.37 24.58 11.06
C GLU A 2 10.51 23.84 9.74
N ILE A 3 9.79 22.74 9.61
CA ILE A 3 9.68 21.95 8.37
C ILE A 3 8.59 22.62 7.53
N LYS A 4 8.98 23.31 6.46
CA LYS A 4 8.04 23.82 5.48
C LYS A 4 7.47 22.67 4.65
N VAL A 5 6.19 22.39 4.87
CA VAL A 5 5.40 21.52 4.00
C VAL A 5 5.04 22.35 2.77
N TYR A 6 5.49 21.91 1.59
CA TYR A 6 5.04 22.51 0.34
C TYR A 6 3.62 22.02 0.04
N SER A 7 2.66 22.92 0.17
CA SER A 7 1.30 22.74 -0.32
C SER A 7 1.31 22.88 -1.83
N TYR A 8 0.86 21.86 -2.52
CA TYR A 8 0.53 21.92 -3.94
C TYR A 8 -0.85 22.59 -4.08
N MET A 9 -0.86 23.87 -4.39
CA MET A 9 -1.99 24.63 -4.92
C MET A 9 -1.43 25.63 -5.91
N ASP A 10 -1.74 25.42 -7.17
CA ASP A 10 -2.23 26.39 -8.15
C ASP A 10 -2.07 25.83 -9.57
N SER A 11 -3.18 25.55 -10.19
CA SER A 11 -3.32 25.60 -11.65
C SER A 11 -4.73 26.00 -12.02
N PRO A 12 -4.90 26.92 -12.98
CA PRO A 12 -6.17 27.58 -13.22
C PRO A 12 -7.11 26.77 -14.10
N SER A 13 -8.37 27.03 -13.84
CA SER A 13 -9.58 26.62 -14.54
C SER A 13 -9.50 26.86 -16.05
N VAL A 14 -9.95 25.87 -16.84
CA VAL A 14 -10.62 26.12 -18.11
C VAL A 14 -11.88 25.27 -18.18
N ALA A 15 -12.98 26.00 -18.28
CA ALA A 15 -14.30 25.45 -18.48
C ALA A 15 -14.46 24.89 -19.89
N SER A 16 -15.11 23.73 -20.03
CA SER A 16 -16.21 23.61 -21.00
C SER A 16 -17.01 22.33 -20.74
N ALA A 17 -18.31 22.54 -20.82
CA ALA A 17 -19.37 21.63 -20.45
C ALA A 17 -19.62 20.55 -21.51
N THR A 18 -20.43 19.58 -21.04
CA THR A 18 -21.27 18.61 -21.76
C THR A 18 -20.65 17.28 -22.11
N SER A 19 -21.21 16.36 -21.43
CA SER A 19 -21.46 14.92 -21.63
C SER A 19 -20.87 14.05 -20.54
N SER A 20 -21.73 13.60 -19.62
CA SER A 20 -21.49 12.26 -19.10
C SER A 20 -22.29 11.95 -17.83
N GLN A 21 -23.50 11.48 -18.00
CA GLN A 21 -24.13 10.66 -16.95
C GLN A 21 -23.56 9.23 -16.92
N ALA A 22 -22.82 8.80 -17.93
CA ALA A 22 -22.26 7.46 -18.02
C ALA A 22 -20.89 7.30 -17.32
N GLU A 23 -20.11 8.38 -17.17
CA GLU A 23 -18.83 8.34 -16.45
C GLU A 23 -19.01 8.45 -14.93
N GLN A 24 -20.05 9.10 -14.47
CA GLN A 24 -20.34 9.22 -13.04
C GLN A 24 -20.77 7.89 -12.40
N THR A 25 -21.53 7.04 -13.10
CA THR A 25 -21.95 5.72 -12.56
C THR A 25 -20.77 4.75 -12.41
N ASN A 26 -19.80 4.80 -13.30
CA ASN A 26 -18.61 3.96 -13.22
C ASN A 26 -17.64 4.38 -12.09
N SER A 27 -17.63 5.66 -11.75
CA SER A 27 -16.87 6.24 -10.64
C SER A 27 -17.48 5.89 -9.27
N GLU A 28 -18.81 5.96 -9.16
CA GLU A 28 -19.51 5.64 -7.91
C GLU A 28 -19.48 4.14 -7.57
N ASP A 29 -19.61 3.28 -8.55
CA ASP A 29 -19.53 1.83 -8.35
C ASP A 29 -18.08 1.41 -8.01
N GLY A 30 -17.08 1.99 -8.66
CA GLY A 30 -15.67 1.81 -8.31
C GLY A 30 -15.37 2.26 -6.88
N PHE A 31 -15.90 3.41 -6.47
CA PHE A 31 -15.76 3.92 -5.12
C PHE A 31 -16.46 3.03 -4.07
N ARG A 32 -17.67 2.55 -4.34
CA ARG A 32 -18.39 1.62 -3.46
C ARG A 32 -17.66 0.28 -3.29
N HIS A 33 -17.09 -0.27 -4.36
CA HIS A 33 -16.26 -1.48 -4.28
C HIS A 33 -14.98 -1.24 -3.50
N ALA A 34 -14.32 -0.11 -3.70
CA ALA A 34 -13.13 0.29 -2.96
C ALA A 34 -13.43 0.52 -1.47
N LEU A 35 -14.56 1.16 -1.16
CA LEU A 35 -14.99 1.38 0.22
C LEU A 35 -15.34 0.07 0.92
N ALA A 36 -16.00 -0.87 0.25
CA ALA A 36 -16.31 -2.19 0.78
C ALA A 36 -15.04 -3.02 1.04
N ALA A 37 -14.04 -2.92 0.14
CA ALA A 37 -12.73 -3.55 0.35
C ALA A 37 -11.97 -2.92 1.52
N ALA A 38 -12.01 -1.59 1.66
CA ALA A 38 -11.40 -0.89 2.78
C ALA A 38 -12.09 -1.22 4.12
N GLN A 39 -13.42 -1.36 4.14
CA GLN A 39 -14.15 -1.78 5.33
C GLN A 39 -13.79 -3.21 5.76
N LYS A 40 -13.69 -4.15 4.81
CA LYS A 40 -13.22 -5.50 5.10
C LYS A 40 -11.78 -5.54 5.61
N ALA A 41 -10.90 -4.69 5.10
CA ALA A 41 -9.53 -4.58 5.59
C ALA A 41 -9.50 -4.02 7.02
N MET A 42 -10.34 -3.04 7.36
CA MET A 42 -10.47 -2.52 8.72
C MET A 42 -11.00 -3.57 9.70
N GLU A 43 -11.96 -4.41 9.29
CA GLU A 43 -12.46 -5.53 10.09
C GLU A 43 -11.37 -6.57 10.34
N LEU A 44 -10.54 -6.85 9.34
CA LEU A 44 -9.40 -7.75 9.46
C LEU A 44 -8.32 -7.18 10.40
N ASP A 45 -7.99 -5.89 10.27
CA ASP A 45 -7.03 -5.21 11.14
C ASP A 45 -7.52 -5.19 12.60
N ALA A 46 -8.81 -4.97 12.84
CA ALA A 46 -9.42 -5.03 14.17
C ALA A 46 -9.34 -6.45 14.77
N ALA A 47 -9.60 -7.47 13.96
CA ALA A 47 -9.50 -8.87 14.39
C ALA A 47 -8.06 -9.30 14.72
N ILE A 48 -7.06 -8.75 13.97
CA ILE A 48 -5.63 -8.97 14.25
C ILE A 48 -5.23 -8.27 15.55
N ALA A 49 -5.72 -7.06 15.80
CA ALA A 49 -5.46 -6.34 17.05
C ALA A 49 -6.02 -7.07 18.28
N GLU A 50 -7.23 -7.62 18.17
CA GLU A 50 -7.82 -8.47 19.22
C GLU A 50 -7.01 -9.76 19.47
N ALA A 51 -6.56 -10.43 18.41
CA ALA A 51 -5.75 -11.65 18.51
C ALA A 51 -4.38 -11.38 19.16
N LYS A 52 -3.77 -10.23 18.89
CA LYS A 52 -2.54 -9.78 19.55
C LYS A 52 -2.75 -9.51 21.04
N GLN A 53 -3.87 -8.92 21.44
CA GLN A 53 -4.19 -8.67 22.87
C GLN A 53 -4.50 -9.96 23.63
N ALA A 54 -5.02 -10.99 22.96
CA ALA A 54 -5.30 -12.30 23.55
C ALA A 54 -4.03 -13.18 23.73
N GLY A 55 -2.85 -12.72 23.27
CA GLY A 55 -1.59 -13.47 23.38
C GLY A 55 -1.51 -14.67 22.43
N GLU A 56 -2.40 -14.80 21.48
CA GLU A 56 -2.38 -15.83 20.44
C GLU A 56 -1.44 -15.41 19.31
N ILE A 57 -0.13 -15.47 19.55
CA ILE A 57 0.89 -15.20 18.53
C ILE A 57 1.19 -16.51 17.79
N GLY A 58 0.63 -16.65 16.60
CA GLY A 58 1.03 -17.71 15.65
C GLY A 58 0.41 -17.50 14.27
N LEU A 59 1.18 -17.77 13.25
CA LEU A 59 0.75 -17.84 11.84
C LEU A 59 -0.56 -18.62 11.59
N SER A 60 -0.98 -19.42 12.56
CA SER A 60 -2.21 -20.22 12.56
C SER A 60 -3.49 -19.37 12.66
N VAL A 61 -3.47 -18.22 13.35
CA VAL A 61 -4.65 -17.37 13.52
C VAL A 61 -5.00 -16.63 12.24
N TYR A 62 -3.99 -16.29 11.45
CA TYR A 62 -4.18 -15.63 10.14
C TYR A 62 -4.96 -16.51 9.16
N SER A 63 -4.75 -17.84 9.22
CA SER A 63 -5.43 -18.79 8.32
C SER A 63 -6.84 -19.15 8.75
N SER A 64 -7.12 -19.18 10.06
CA SER A 64 -8.43 -19.60 10.57
C SER A 64 -9.50 -18.51 10.49
N LYS A 65 -9.13 -17.25 10.74
CA LYS A 65 -10.10 -16.15 10.71
C LYS A 65 -10.38 -15.63 9.29
N ALA A 66 -9.41 -15.72 8.40
CA ALA A 66 -9.61 -15.48 6.97
C ALA A 66 -10.60 -16.48 6.33
N TRP A 67 -10.66 -17.69 6.88
CA TRP A 67 -11.63 -18.71 6.47
C TRP A 67 -13.07 -18.38 6.92
N GLU A 68 -13.27 -17.89 8.13
CA GLU A 68 -14.61 -17.51 8.65
C GLU A 68 -15.19 -16.30 7.90
N LEU A 69 -14.35 -15.37 7.43
CA LEU A 69 -14.76 -14.20 6.68
C LEU A 69 -14.91 -14.44 5.17
N GLY A 70 -14.75 -15.70 4.71
CA GLY A 70 -14.94 -16.09 3.31
C GLY A 70 -13.90 -15.53 2.34
N VAL A 71 -12.74 -15.07 2.83
CA VAL A 71 -11.66 -14.48 2.02
C VAL A 71 -10.59 -15.51 1.65
N GLY A 72 -10.68 -16.73 2.17
CA GLY A 72 -9.71 -17.80 1.92
C GLY A 72 -10.35 -18.99 1.22
N ARG A 73 -10.05 -19.21 -0.04
CA ARG A 73 -10.30 -20.50 -0.71
C ARG A 73 -9.01 -21.30 -0.77
N THR A 74 -9.14 -22.53 -0.22
CA THR A 74 -8.33 -23.74 -0.41
C THR A 74 -7.20 -24.03 0.58
N ARG A 75 -7.33 -25.27 1.12
CA ARG A 75 -6.35 -26.02 1.91
C ARG A 75 -5.05 -26.20 1.12
N PRO A 76 -3.86 -26.11 1.75
CA PRO A 76 -2.63 -26.52 1.10
C PRO A 76 -2.60 -28.05 0.99
N VAL A 77 -2.90 -28.58 -0.18
CA VAL A 77 -2.46 -29.90 -0.57
C VAL A 77 -1.14 -29.74 -1.32
N VAL A 78 -0.07 -30.17 -0.68
CA VAL A 78 1.23 -30.30 -1.33
C VAL A 78 1.15 -31.32 -2.44
N HIS A 79 0.92 -30.87 -3.65
CA HIS A 79 1.26 -31.60 -4.85
C HIS A 79 1.94 -30.65 -5.82
N SER A 80 3.16 -31.01 -6.16
CA SER A 80 3.89 -30.47 -7.30
C SER A 80 3.04 -30.63 -8.55
N VAL A 81 2.43 -29.55 -9.02
CA VAL A 81 1.89 -29.43 -10.37
C VAL A 81 2.14 -28.03 -10.90
N SER A 82 2.94 -28.03 -11.93
CA SER A 82 3.08 -27.03 -12.97
C SER A 82 1.86 -26.13 -13.15
N ALA A 83 2.15 -24.82 -13.06
CA ALA A 83 1.58 -23.75 -13.83
C ALA A 83 0.08 -23.76 -14.17
N TYR A 84 -0.70 -22.88 -13.50
CA TYR A 84 -1.67 -22.05 -14.21
C TYR A 84 -1.65 -20.61 -13.62
N PRO A 85 -1.57 -19.60 -14.46
CA PRO A 85 -1.29 -18.25 -14.04
C PRO A 85 -2.60 -17.52 -13.67
N TYR A 86 -3.00 -17.59 -12.41
CA TYR A 86 -3.67 -16.44 -11.83
C TYR A 86 -2.56 -15.56 -11.26
N SER A 87 -1.88 -14.81 -12.14
CA SER A 87 -0.97 -13.80 -11.68
C SER A 87 -1.82 -12.71 -11.07
N ASN A 88 -1.69 -12.52 -9.75
CA ASN A 88 -2.28 -11.38 -9.03
C ASN A 88 -1.61 -10.05 -9.42
N GLY A 89 -0.82 -10.06 -10.48
CA GLY A 89 -0.08 -8.90 -10.98
C GLY A 89 1.08 -8.45 -10.08
N LEU A 90 1.41 -9.22 -9.02
CA LEU A 90 2.53 -8.96 -8.12
C LEU A 90 3.82 -9.70 -8.51
N GLU A 91 3.84 -10.30 -9.70
CA GLU A 91 5.03 -10.95 -10.23
C GLU A 91 6.10 -9.92 -10.55
N CYS A 92 7.28 -10.16 -10.06
CA CYS A 92 8.49 -9.41 -10.35
C CYS A 92 9.65 -10.38 -10.59
N SER A 93 10.83 -9.88 -10.98
CA SER A 93 12.01 -10.74 -11.12
C SER A 93 12.34 -11.43 -9.80
N GLU A 94 13.00 -12.58 -9.88
CA GLU A 94 13.48 -13.33 -8.70
C GLU A 94 14.38 -12.44 -7.82
N GLU A 95 15.25 -11.65 -8.44
CA GLU A 95 16.12 -10.70 -7.73
C GLU A 95 15.31 -9.70 -6.89
N LEU A 96 14.31 -9.06 -7.49
CA LEU A 96 13.42 -8.14 -6.76
C LEU A 96 12.62 -8.85 -5.67
N SER A 97 12.16 -10.08 -5.93
CA SER A 97 11.46 -10.87 -4.91
C SER A 97 12.34 -11.09 -3.69
N ASN A 98 13.62 -11.44 -3.88
CA ASN A 98 14.56 -11.63 -2.80
C ASN A 98 14.80 -10.33 -2.00
N PHE A 99 14.86 -9.16 -2.67
CA PHE A 99 14.94 -7.87 -1.98
C PHE A 99 13.71 -7.55 -1.14
N PHE A 100 12.51 -7.85 -1.65
CA PHE A 100 11.28 -7.69 -0.87
C PHE A 100 11.21 -8.64 0.33
N ASP A 101 11.65 -9.88 0.18
CA ASP A 101 11.64 -10.88 1.26
C ASP A 101 12.65 -10.51 2.36
N GLU A 102 13.85 -10.00 1.99
CA GLU A 102 14.83 -9.48 2.94
C GLU A 102 14.31 -8.24 3.67
N ALA A 103 13.73 -7.28 2.94
CA ALA A 103 13.15 -6.08 3.53
C ALA A 103 11.97 -6.39 4.47
N ALA A 104 11.11 -7.32 4.08
CA ALA A 104 10.00 -7.82 4.88
C ALA A 104 10.47 -8.41 6.21
N SER A 105 11.50 -9.26 6.16
CA SER A 105 12.12 -9.85 7.35
C SER A 105 12.79 -8.80 8.23
N THR A 106 13.52 -7.85 7.64
CA THR A 106 14.27 -6.81 8.37
C THR A 106 13.34 -5.85 9.11
N TYR A 107 12.26 -5.42 8.49
CA TYR A 107 11.34 -4.41 9.05
C TYR A 107 10.03 -4.99 9.55
N GLN A 108 9.90 -6.32 9.58
CA GLN A 108 8.71 -7.04 10.06
C GLN A 108 7.41 -6.58 9.39
N VAL A 109 7.47 -6.45 8.07
CA VAL A 109 6.34 -6.08 7.21
C VAL A 109 6.07 -7.25 6.27
N ASP A 110 4.80 -7.48 5.92
CA ASP A 110 4.43 -8.52 4.95
C ASP A 110 5.04 -8.21 3.56
N ALA A 111 5.79 -9.17 2.99
CA ALA A 111 6.38 -9.04 1.67
C ALA A 111 5.33 -8.79 0.58
N LYS A 112 4.14 -9.36 0.71
CA LYS A 112 3.03 -9.12 -0.22
C LYS A 112 2.56 -7.66 -0.15
N LEU A 113 2.53 -7.06 1.05
CA LEU A 113 2.22 -5.64 1.20
C LEU A 113 3.26 -4.76 0.50
N LEU A 114 4.55 -5.05 0.69
CA LEU A 114 5.63 -4.30 0.03
C LEU A 114 5.53 -4.40 -1.50
N LYS A 115 5.28 -5.61 -2.03
CA LYS A 115 5.05 -5.84 -3.47
C LYS A 115 3.82 -5.09 -3.97
N SER A 116 2.74 -5.04 -3.18
CA SER A 116 1.51 -4.32 -3.52
C SER A 116 1.73 -2.81 -3.61
N ILE A 117 2.49 -2.24 -2.69
CA ILE A 117 2.91 -0.84 -2.71
C ILE A 117 3.76 -0.58 -3.96
N ALA A 118 4.83 -1.36 -4.18
CA ALA A 118 5.71 -1.19 -5.34
C ALA A 118 4.97 -1.32 -6.69
N LYS A 119 4.00 -2.23 -6.75
CA LYS A 119 3.11 -2.37 -7.92
C LYS A 119 2.27 -1.11 -8.15
N ALA A 120 1.72 -0.54 -7.09
CA ALA A 120 0.91 0.67 -7.18
C ALA A 120 1.76 1.89 -7.56
N GLU A 121 2.97 2.01 -7.01
CA GLU A 121 3.86 3.15 -7.14
C GLU A 121 4.54 3.23 -8.52
N SER A 122 5.14 2.15 -8.95
CA SER A 122 6.00 2.17 -10.16
C SER A 122 5.78 1.02 -11.12
N ASN A 123 4.93 0.06 -10.78
CA ASN A 123 4.87 -1.23 -11.47
C ASN A 123 6.24 -1.93 -11.50
N PHE A 124 6.95 -1.92 -10.37
CA PHE A 124 8.29 -2.50 -10.15
C PHE A 124 9.42 -1.85 -10.95
N ARG A 125 9.27 -0.60 -11.40
CA ARG A 125 10.28 0.10 -12.16
C ARG A 125 11.23 0.88 -11.25
N SER A 126 12.51 0.52 -11.25
CA SER A 126 13.55 1.22 -10.47
C SER A 126 13.94 2.58 -11.05
N ASP A 127 13.66 2.81 -12.34
CA ASP A 127 13.93 4.06 -13.04
C ASP A 127 12.76 5.06 -13.02
N ALA A 128 11.66 4.72 -12.35
CA ALA A 128 10.47 5.56 -12.32
C ALA A 128 10.73 6.87 -11.57
N VAL A 129 10.29 7.97 -12.17
CA VAL A 129 10.28 9.29 -11.55
C VAL A 129 8.91 9.91 -11.74
N SER A 130 8.26 10.35 -10.66
CA SER A 130 6.97 11.02 -10.72
C SER A 130 7.14 12.51 -11.08
N SER A 131 6.05 13.15 -11.49
CA SER A 131 6.02 14.61 -11.73
C SER A 131 6.31 15.42 -10.46
N ALA A 132 6.05 14.86 -9.27
CA ALA A 132 6.37 15.46 -7.98
C ALA A 132 7.82 15.21 -7.54
N GLY A 133 8.59 14.40 -8.26
CA GLY A 133 9.98 14.08 -7.95
C GLY A 133 10.18 12.87 -7.04
N ALA A 134 9.17 12.03 -6.83
CA ALA A 134 9.35 10.74 -6.18
C ALA A 134 10.11 9.77 -7.10
N VAL A 135 11.00 8.95 -6.54
CA VAL A 135 11.97 8.15 -7.31
C VAL A 135 11.95 6.69 -6.91
N GLY A 136 12.09 5.81 -7.91
CA GLY A 136 12.39 4.39 -7.75
C GLY A 136 11.17 3.50 -7.56
N ILE A 137 11.42 2.25 -7.23
CA ILE A 137 10.41 1.18 -7.12
C ILE A 137 9.30 1.54 -6.13
N MET A 138 9.67 2.10 -4.98
CA MET A 138 8.75 2.46 -3.88
C MET A 138 8.39 3.95 -3.89
N GLN A 139 8.78 4.71 -4.93
CA GLN A 139 8.47 6.12 -5.14
C GLN A 139 8.73 7.00 -3.90
N LEU A 140 9.95 6.96 -3.40
CA LEU A 140 10.34 7.76 -2.25
C LEU A 140 10.64 9.21 -2.69
N MET A 141 10.07 10.18 -1.98
CA MET A 141 10.47 11.58 -2.13
C MET A 141 11.92 11.76 -1.65
N PRO A 142 12.72 12.63 -2.29
CA PRO A 142 14.15 12.78 -1.97
C PRO A 142 14.44 13.05 -0.49
N GLN A 143 13.64 13.89 0.15
CA GLN A 143 13.81 14.18 1.58
C GLN A 143 13.46 12.96 2.45
N THR A 144 12.43 12.21 2.08
CA THR A 144 12.04 10.97 2.77
C THR A 144 13.14 9.93 2.61
N ALA A 145 13.63 9.72 1.38
CA ALA A 145 14.74 8.80 1.08
C ALA A 145 15.98 9.11 1.93
N ALA A 146 16.40 10.38 1.97
CA ALA A 146 17.53 10.82 2.78
C ALA A 146 17.33 10.55 4.28
N GLY A 147 16.13 10.83 4.81
CA GLY A 147 15.77 10.56 6.21
C GLY A 147 15.73 9.07 6.57
N LEU A 148 15.48 8.21 5.59
CA LEU A 148 15.47 6.75 5.74
C LEU A 148 16.86 6.12 5.58
N GLY A 149 17.86 6.88 5.08
CA GLY A 149 19.22 6.41 4.82
C GLY A 149 19.43 5.83 3.43
N VAL A 150 18.52 6.12 2.48
CA VAL A 150 18.66 5.74 1.08
C VAL A 150 19.63 6.70 0.40
N SER A 151 20.75 6.21 -0.08
CA SER A 151 21.79 7.00 -0.75
C SER A 151 21.52 7.15 -2.23
N ASN A 152 20.96 6.13 -2.86
CA ASN A 152 20.62 6.10 -4.27
C ASN A 152 19.20 5.56 -4.47
N SER A 153 18.24 6.44 -4.70
CA SER A 153 16.83 6.05 -4.92
C SER A 153 16.57 5.27 -6.21
N TYR A 154 17.52 5.24 -7.15
CA TYR A 154 17.46 4.40 -8.35
C TYR A 154 17.98 2.98 -8.10
N ASN A 155 18.70 2.75 -7.00
CA ASN A 155 19.12 1.42 -6.59
C ASN A 155 17.88 0.68 -6.02
N ALA A 156 17.49 -0.40 -6.66
CA ALA A 156 16.28 -1.16 -6.30
C ALA A 156 16.32 -1.65 -4.85
N TYR A 157 17.46 -2.21 -4.42
CA TYR A 157 17.63 -2.73 -3.07
C TYR A 157 17.50 -1.61 -2.01
N GLU A 158 18.24 -0.51 -2.18
CA GLU A 158 18.18 0.61 -1.22
C GLU A 158 16.78 1.23 -1.15
N ASN A 159 16.12 1.36 -2.30
CA ASN A 159 14.79 1.94 -2.39
C ASN A 159 13.72 1.05 -1.75
N ILE A 160 13.79 -0.27 -1.96
CA ILE A 160 12.90 -1.25 -1.32
C ILE A 160 13.11 -1.26 0.20
N MET A 161 14.36 -1.30 0.66
CA MET A 161 14.68 -1.24 2.09
C MET A 161 14.17 0.05 2.74
N GLY A 162 14.36 1.19 2.07
CA GLY A 162 13.84 2.49 2.52
C GLY A 162 12.31 2.51 2.58
N GLY A 163 11.64 2.03 1.55
CA GLY A 163 10.18 1.95 1.48
C GLY A 163 9.59 1.03 2.56
N ALA A 164 10.24 -0.13 2.77
CA ALA A 164 9.85 -1.07 3.83
C ALA A 164 9.99 -0.46 5.23
N LYS A 165 11.10 0.23 5.49
CA LYS A 165 11.30 0.99 6.74
C LYS A 165 10.23 2.05 6.92
N TYR A 166 9.88 2.78 5.85
CA TYR A 166 8.89 3.84 5.92
C TYR A 166 7.50 3.31 6.24
N ILE A 167 7.02 2.29 5.53
CA ILE A 167 5.71 1.72 5.82
C ILE A 167 5.65 1.05 7.20
N SER A 168 6.75 0.43 7.66
CA SER A 168 6.85 -0.12 9.03
C SER A 168 6.64 0.96 10.08
N GLN A 169 7.32 2.12 9.94
CA GLN A 169 7.15 3.26 10.84
C GLN A 169 5.72 3.82 10.82
N LEU A 170 5.10 3.85 9.66
CA LEU A 170 3.70 4.31 9.53
C LEU A 170 2.72 3.31 10.16
N LEU A 171 2.94 2.01 9.99
CA LEU A 171 2.14 0.99 10.66
C LEU A 171 2.26 1.10 12.19
N GLU A 172 3.46 1.32 12.70
CA GLU A 172 3.66 1.56 14.13
C GLU A 172 2.92 2.83 14.58
N LYS A 173 3.09 3.95 13.86
CA LYS A 173 2.43 5.23 14.18
C LYS A 173 0.91 5.12 14.25
N TYR A 174 0.31 4.35 13.35
CA TYR A 174 -1.15 4.18 13.27
C TYR A 174 -1.65 2.89 13.92
N ASN A 175 -0.89 2.32 14.86
CA ASN A 175 -1.27 1.13 15.64
C ASN A 175 -1.69 -0.08 14.80
N GLY A 176 -1.02 -0.30 13.67
CA GLY A 176 -1.29 -1.38 12.73
C GLY A 176 -2.44 -1.11 11.76
N ASN A 177 -3.08 0.06 11.80
CA ASN A 177 -4.13 0.40 10.84
C ASN A 177 -3.55 0.59 9.44
N LEU A 178 -3.67 -0.45 8.61
CA LEU A 178 -3.11 -0.51 7.27
C LEU A 178 -3.64 0.61 6.36
N SER A 179 -4.93 0.91 6.43
CA SER A 179 -5.54 1.93 5.58
C SER A 179 -4.99 3.33 5.89
N LEU A 180 -4.79 3.65 7.18
CA LEU A 180 -4.19 4.93 7.60
C LEU A 180 -2.70 4.99 7.26
N ALA A 181 -1.97 3.88 7.43
CA ALA A 181 -0.56 3.79 7.06
C ALA A 181 -0.35 3.99 5.56
N LEU A 182 -1.18 3.39 4.71
CA LEU A 182 -1.15 3.58 3.26
C LEU A 182 -1.53 5.01 2.86
N ALA A 183 -2.55 5.59 3.49
CA ALA A 183 -2.92 6.98 3.27
C ALA A 183 -1.77 7.94 3.64
N ALA A 184 -1.07 7.65 4.74
CA ALA A 184 0.08 8.43 5.19
C ALA A 184 1.31 8.23 4.29
N TYR A 185 1.48 7.05 3.72
CA TYR A 185 2.54 6.77 2.75
C TYR A 185 2.39 7.67 1.51
N ASN A 186 1.18 7.79 0.99
CA ASN A 186 0.89 8.61 -0.20
C ASN A 186 0.76 10.11 0.13
N ALA A 187 -0.09 10.47 1.08
CA ALA A 187 -0.43 11.88 1.37
C ALA A 187 0.47 12.54 2.42
N GLY A 188 1.30 11.75 3.11
CA GLY A 188 2.06 12.20 4.28
C GLY A 188 1.26 12.14 5.58
N GLY A 189 1.92 11.73 6.66
CA GLY A 189 1.29 11.53 7.97
C GLY A 189 0.62 12.78 8.55
N ALA A 190 1.16 13.96 8.26
CA ALA A 190 0.57 15.22 8.72
C ALA A 190 -0.85 15.45 8.18
N ASN A 191 -1.13 15.04 6.95
CA ASN A 191 -2.47 15.12 6.39
C ASN A 191 -3.42 14.12 7.04
N VAL A 192 -2.98 12.88 7.26
CA VAL A 192 -3.79 11.88 7.97
C VAL A 192 -4.12 12.35 9.39
N ASP A 193 -3.16 12.89 10.11
CA ASP A 193 -3.35 13.44 11.45
C ASP A 193 -4.31 14.64 11.44
N LYS A 194 -4.17 15.56 10.48
CA LYS A 194 -5.03 16.73 10.31
C LYS A 194 -6.50 16.38 10.08
N TYR A 195 -6.75 15.35 9.26
CA TYR A 195 -8.12 14.94 8.93
C TYR A 195 -8.67 13.87 9.89
N GLY A 196 -7.85 13.35 10.79
CA GLY A 196 -8.25 12.28 11.72
C GLY A 196 -8.60 10.97 11.01
N GLY A 197 -8.09 10.74 9.78
CA GLY A 197 -8.42 9.61 8.94
C GLY A 197 -7.81 9.74 7.55
N ILE A 198 -8.32 8.95 6.59
CA ILE A 198 -7.90 9.06 5.18
C ILE A 198 -8.32 10.45 4.68
N PRO A 199 -7.38 11.29 4.21
CA PRO A 199 -7.70 12.62 3.71
C PRO A 199 -8.69 12.55 2.53
N PRO A 200 -9.56 13.56 2.34
CA PRO A 200 -10.51 13.60 1.24
C PRO A 200 -9.83 14.01 -0.08
N PHE A 201 -8.66 13.45 -0.34
CA PHE A 201 -7.93 13.60 -1.59
C PHE A 201 -8.23 12.40 -2.48
N GLU A 202 -8.77 12.63 -3.66
CA GLU A 202 -9.13 11.58 -4.60
C GLU A 202 -7.94 10.65 -4.91
N GLU A 203 -6.75 11.22 -5.11
CA GLU A 203 -5.53 10.47 -5.34
C GLU A 203 -5.24 9.50 -4.19
N THR A 204 -5.32 9.98 -2.94
CA THR A 204 -5.01 9.16 -1.76
C THR A 204 -6.05 8.07 -1.53
N GLN A 205 -7.34 8.37 -1.72
CA GLN A 205 -8.41 7.40 -1.61
C GLN A 205 -8.26 6.28 -2.65
N ASN A 206 -8.00 6.66 -3.91
CA ASN A 206 -7.75 5.72 -4.99
C ASN A 206 -6.46 4.90 -4.76
N TYR A 207 -5.43 5.51 -4.21
CA TYR A 207 -4.18 4.83 -3.86
C TYR A 207 -4.40 3.74 -2.82
N VAL A 208 -5.05 4.07 -1.70
CA VAL A 208 -5.37 3.10 -0.64
C VAL A 208 -6.18 1.94 -1.20
N ALA A 209 -7.23 2.23 -1.95
CA ALA A 209 -8.06 1.19 -2.58
C ALA A 209 -7.26 0.30 -3.54
N LYS A 210 -6.38 0.90 -4.34
CA LYS A 210 -5.53 0.19 -5.32
C LYS A 210 -4.55 -0.75 -4.62
N VAL A 211 -3.84 -0.29 -3.59
CA VAL A 211 -2.88 -1.12 -2.85
C VAL A 211 -3.58 -2.25 -2.11
N LEU A 212 -4.70 -1.97 -1.43
CA LEU A 212 -5.50 -3.00 -0.76
C LEU A 212 -6.05 -4.03 -1.75
N GLY A 213 -6.46 -3.60 -2.94
CA GLY A 213 -6.88 -4.50 -4.01
C GLY A 213 -5.79 -5.49 -4.42
N TYR A 214 -4.54 -5.02 -4.58
CA TYR A 214 -3.39 -5.89 -4.86
C TYR A 214 -3.04 -6.79 -3.68
N TYR A 215 -3.15 -6.26 -2.46
CA TYR A 215 -2.82 -7.00 -1.25
C TYR A 215 -3.82 -8.12 -0.94
N SER A 216 -5.10 -7.95 -1.28
CA SER A 216 -6.16 -8.94 -1.04
C SER A 216 -6.32 -9.98 -2.17
N SER A 217 -5.74 -9.76 -3.35
CA SER A 217 -5.76 -10.68 -4.48
C SER A 217 -4.75 -11.81 -4.31
#